data_853431bf831016af529b1b212b3fc80f
#
_entry.id   853431bf831016af529b1b212b3fc80f
#
_cell.length_a   1.000
_cell.length_b   1.000
_cell.length_c   1.000
_cell.angle_alpha   90.00
_cell.angle_beta   90.00
_cell.angle_gamma   90.00
#
_symmetry.space_group_name_H-M   'P 1'
#
loop_
_entity.id
_entity.type
_entity.pdbx_description
1 polymer ?
#
loop_
_entity_poly.entity_id
_entity_poly.type
_entity_poly.pdbx_seq_one_letter_code
_entity_poly.pdbx_strand_id
1 'polypeptide(L)'
;MCIRDSFLHLSKEAQKENLLERTERVDKYWKYDPSDVEERAYWDDYMAAYQDAIQRTDENYAPWYVIPTDNKKYARMALKFLMVDVLRHLDLEWPAPDFDPEAERQRIEDAD
;
A
#
# COMPACT_ATOMS: atom_id res chain seq x y z
N MET A 1 14.10 -11.63 -2.95
CA MET A 1 13.39 -10.34 -2.78
C MET A 1 11.94 -10.58 -3.17
N CYS A 2 10.99 -10.21 -2.32
CA CYS A 2 9.56 -10.38 -2.60
C CYS A 2 8.99 -9.01 -2.99
N ILE A 3 8.52 -8.87 -4.25
CA ILE A 3 7.91 -7.66 -4.77
C ILE A 3 6.41 -7.89 -4.90
N ARG A 4 5.61 -6.94 -4.43
CA ARG A 4 4.16 -6.91 -4.58
C ARG A 4 3.75 -5.49 -4.90
N ASP A 5 3.35 -5.28 -6.14
CA ASP A 5 2.92 -3.99 -6.61
C ASP A 5 1.41 -3.83 -6.51
N SER A 6 0.95 -2.66 -6.14
CA SER A 6 -0.48 -2.38 -6.03
C SER A 6 -0.80 -1.09 -6.76
N PHE A 7 -1.69 -1.19 -7.74
CA PHE A 7 -2.29 -0.03 -8.39
C PHE A 7 -3.60 0.34 -7.68
N LEU A 8 -3.60 1.49 -7.04
CA LEU A 8 -4.78 2.02 -6.35
C LEU A 8 -5.66 2.76 -7.37
N HIS A 9 -6.63 2.03 -7.93
CA HIS A 9 -7.49 2.54 -8.99
C HIS A 9 -8.63 3.37 -8.41
N LEU A 10 -8.58 4.68 -8.65
CA LEU A 10 -9.63 5.64 -8.32
C LEU A 10 -10.39 5.99 -9.59
N SER A 11 -11.73 6.04 -9.55
CA SER A 11 -12.50 6.52 -10.70
C SER A 11 -12.31 8.03 -10.92
N LYS A 12 -12.54 8.49 -12.14
CA LYS A 12 -12.46 9.91 -12.50
C LYS A 12 -13.49 10.75 -11.73
N GLU A 13 -14.65 10.16 -11.46
CA GLU A 13 -15.73 10.73 -10.67
C GLU A 13 -15.33 10.90 -9.21
N ALA A 14 -14.85 9.84 -8.58
CA ALA A 14 -14.41 9.88 -7.18
C ALA A 14 -13.20 10.81 -6.98
N GLN A 15 -12.30 10.91 -7.97
CA GLN A 15 -11.22 11.89 -7.93
C GLN A 15 -11.76 13.33 -7.94
N LYS A 16 -12.78 13.61 -8.78
CA LYS A 16 -13.42 14.93 -8.83
C LYS A 16 -14.04 15.29 -7.49
N GLU A 17 -14.76 14.36 -6.87
CA GLU A 17 -15.33 14.57 -5.53
C GLU A 17 -14.26 14.87 -4.48
N ASN A 18 -13.16 14.12 -4.50
CA ASN A 18 -12.02 14.36 -3.59
C ASN A 18 -11.38 15.74 -3.81
N LEU A 19 -11.28 16.23 -5.04
CA LEU A 19 -10.74 17.56 -5.35
C LEU A 19 -11.70 18.66 -4.87
N LEU A 20 -13.01 18.49 -5.10
CA LEU A 20 -14.03 19.43 -4.61
C LEU A 20 -14.00 19.50 -3.06
N GLU A 21 -13.95 18.36 -2.39
CA GLU A 21 -13.84 18.33 -0.92
C GLU A 21 -12.61 19.11 -0.40
N ARG A 22 -11.50 19.15 -1.15
CA ARG A 22 -10.32 19.94 -0.77
C ARG A 22 -10.56 21.44 -0.85
N THR A 23 -11.45 21.91 -1.74
CA THR A 23 -11.78 23.31 -1.89
C THR A 23 -12.94 23.77 -0.98
N GLU A 24 -13.69 22.85 -0.40
CA GLU A 24 -14.82 23.14 0.49
C GLU A 24 -14.42 23.10 1.97
N ARG A 25 -13.38 22.36 2.31
CA ARG A 25 -12.94 22.16 3.70
C ARG A 25 -11.67 22.94 4.01
N VAL A 26 -11.76 23.86 4.97
CA VAL A 26 -10.63 24.71 5.41
C VAL A 26 -9.41 23.87 5.86
N ASP A 27 -9.64 22.75 6.56
CA ASP A 27 -8.58 21.85 7.02
C ASP A 27 -7.91 21.06 5.88
N LYS A 28 -8.42 21.20 4.66
CA LYS A 28 -7.89 20.51 3.46
C LYS A 28 -7.35 21.46 2.39
N TYR A 29 -7.50 22.77 2.51
CA TYR A 29 -7.02 23.74 1.52
C TYR A 29 -5.54 23.57 1.19
N TRP A 30 -4.71 23.25 2.17
CA TRP A 30 -3.29 23.06 1.99
C TRP A 30 -2.91 21.84 1.10
N LYS A 31 -3.87 20.96 0.82
CA LYS A 31 -3.70 19.78 -0.05
C LYS A 31 -4.10 20.07 -1.49
N TYR A 32 -4.69 21.21 -1.76
CA TYR A 32 -5.17 21.55 -3.09
C TYR A 32 -4.06 22.19 -3.93
N ASP A 33 -3.86 21.67 -5.12
CA ASP A 33 -2.99 22.24 -6.13
C ASP A 33 -3.79 22.43 -7.43
N PRO A 34 -3.79 23.65 -8.02
CA PRO A 34 -4.46 23.91 -9.30
C PRO A 34 -4.00 22.98 -10.44
N SER A 35 -2.72 22.56 -10.42
CA SER A 35 -2.17 21.63 -11.42
C SER A 35 -2.86 20.27 -11.40
N ASP A 36 -3.40 19.82 -10.25
CA ASP A 36 -4.18 18.58 -10.18
C ASP A 36 -5.40 18.60 -11.12
N VAL A 37 -5.98 19.77 -11.37
CA VAL A 37 -7.11 19.93 -12.28
C VAL A 37 -6.66 19.89 -13.74
N GLU A 38 -5.52 20.50 -14.04
CA GLU A 38 -4.94 20.49 -15.39
C GLU A 38 -4.54 19.06 -15.80
N GLU A 39 -3.92 18.32 -14.91
CA GLU A 39 -3.53 16.91 -15.10
C GLU A 39 -4.72 15.98 -15.39
N ARG A 40 -5.94 16.34 -14.96
CA ARG A 40 -7.15 15.56 -15.28
C ARG A 40 -7.46 15.50 -16.79
N ALA A 41 -6.97 16.43 -17.58
CA ALA A 41 -7.13 16.41 -19.03
C ALA A 41 -6.44 15.20 -19.68
N TYR A 42 -5.38 14.70 -19.05
CA TYR A 42 -4.60 13.54 -19.50
C TYR A 42 -5.07 12.21 -18.92
N TRP A 43 -6.30 12.15 -18.38
CA TRP A 43 -6.81 10.95 -17.70
C TRP A 43 -6.70 9.68 -18.54
N ASP A 44 -7.11 9.74 -19.80
CA ASP A 44 -7.10 8.58 -20.68
C ASP A 44 -5.67 8.15 -21.04
N ASP A 45 -4.75 9.10 -21.18
CA ASP A 45 -3.33 8.83 -21.41
C ASP A 45 -2.70 8.15 -20.19
N TYR A 46 -3.02 8.60 -18.97
CA TYR A 46 -2.58 7.95 -17.75
C TYR A 46 -3.15 6.54 -17.63
N MET A 47 -4.43 6.32 -17.92
CA MET A 47 -5.03 4.98 -17.86
C MET A 47 -4.38 4.04 -18.87
N ALA A 48 -4.11 4.49 -20.09
CA ALA A 48 -3.40 3.71 -21.10
C ALA A 48 -1.97 3.37 -20.65
N ALA A 49 -1.25 4.33 -20.09
CA ALA A 49 0.10 4.13 -19.57
C ALA A 49 0.14 3.14 -18.41
N TYR A 50 -0.80 3.22 -17.45
CA TYR A 50 -0.91 2.25 -16.36
C TYR A 50 -1.25 0.85 -16.86
N GLN A 51 -2.18 0.74 -17.81
CA GLN A 51 -2.51 -0.55 -18.41
C GLN A 51 -1.29 -1.18 -19.09
N ASP A 52 -0.55 -0.43 -19.87
CA ASP A 52 0.66 -0.92 -20.54
C ASP A 52 1.75 -1.33 -19.53
N ALA A 53 1.97 -0.52 -18.49
CA ALA A 53 2.92 -0.83 -17.44
C ALA A 53 2.57 -2.13 -16.71
N ILE A 54 1.32 -2.29 -16.29
CA ILE A 54 0.84 -3.50 -15.61
C ILE A 54 1.00 -4.72 -16.51
N GLN A 55 0.53 -4.64 -17.76
CA GLN A 55 0.59 -5.77 -18.69
C GLN A 55 2.02 -6.23 -19.02
N ARG A 56 2.97 -5.31 -19.02
CA ARG A 56 4.38 -5.61 -19.34
C ARG A 56 5.20 -6.07 -18.14
N THR A 57 4.76 -5.80 -16.94
CA THR A 57 5.56 -6.02 -15.72
C THR A 57 4.88 -6.93 -14.70
N ASP A 58 3.68 -7.46 -15.03
CA ASP A 58 2.99 -8.43 -14.18
C ASP A 58 3.64 -9.82 -14.36
N GLU A 59 4.25 -10.31 -13.28
CA GLU A 59 4.96 -11.58 -13.26
C GLU A 59 4.56 -12.42 -12.04
N ASN A 60 4.60 -13.73 -12.15
CA ASN A 60 4.24 -14.64 -11.06
C ASN A 60 5.06 -14.40 -9.79
N TYR A 61 6.32 -13.99 -9.92
CA TYR A 61 7.21 -13.67 -8.80
C TYR A 61 7.07 -12.23 -8.31
N ALA A 62 6.43 -11.35 -9.08
CA ALA A 62 6.21 -9.94 -8.81
C ALA A 62 4.84 -9.50 -9.36
N PRO A 63 3.72 -10.01 -8.80
CA PRO A 63 2.40 -9.73 -9.33
C PRO A 63 1.92 -8.31 -9.02
N TRP A 64 1.12 -7.77 -9.94
CA TRP A 64 0.34 -6.57 -9.73
C TRP A 64 -1.03 -6.88 -9.15
N TYR A 65 -1.48 -6.03 -8.23
CA TYR A 65 -2.84 -6.05 -7.69
C TYR A 65 -3.53 -4.74 -7.99
N VAL A 66 -4.66 -4.79 -8.69
CA VAL A 66 -5.49 -3.61 -8.96
C VAL A 66 -6.57 -3.51 -7.87
N ILE A 67 -6.50 -2.47 -7.06
CA ILE A 67 -7.39 -2.28 -5.90
C ILE A 67 -8.29 -1.08 -6.16
N PRO A 68 -9.62 -1.26 -6.27
CA PRO A 68 -10.57 -0.15 -6.34
C PRO A 68 -10.52 0.71 -5.07
N THR A 69 -10.42 2.04 -5.23
CA THR A 69 -10.23 2.95 -4.10
C THR A 69 -11.32 3.99 -3.92
N ASP A 70 -12.38 3.95 -4.70
CA ASP A 70 -13.53 4.83 -4.53
C ASP A 70 -14.12 4.69 -3.12
N ASN A 71 -14.20 3.46 -2.62
CA ASN A 71 -14.51 3.19 -1.23
C ASN A 71 -13.21 3.00 -0.42
N LYS A 72 -12.83 4.03 0.34
CA LYS A 72 -11.61 4.04 1.17
C LYS A 72 -11.55 2.91 2.21
N LYS A 73 -12.70 2.51 2.78
CA LYS A 73 -12.74 1.43 3.78
C LYS A 73 -12.44 0.09 3.12
N TYR A 74 -13.05 -0.16 1.98
CA TYR A 74 -12.78 -1.35 1.18
C TYR A 74 -11.31 -1.44 0.74
N ALA A 75 -10.78 -0.36 0.17
CA ALA A 75 -9.39 -0.31 -0.28
C ALA A 75 -8.39 -0.62 0.85
N ARG A 76 -8.60 -0.02 2.04
CA ARG A 76 -7.77 -0.29 3.21
C ARG A 76 -7.86 -1.74 3.69
N MET A 77 -9.05 -2.32 3.66
CA MET A 77 -9.26 -3.73 4.02
C MET A 77 -8.57 -4.65 3.02
N ALA A 78 -8.76 -4.44 1.73
CA ALA A 78 -8.15 -5.25 0.67
C ALA A 78 -6.63 -5.21 0.74
N LEU A 79 -6.03 -4.01 0.90
CA LEU A 79 -4.59 -3.86 1.03
C LEU A 79 -4.04 -4.56 2.27
N LYS A 80 -4.70 -4.41 3.44
CA LYS A 80 -4.30 -5.11 4.67
C LYS A 80 -4.39 -6.62 4.51
N PHE A 81 -5.43 -7.13 3.86
CA PHE A 81 -5.58 -8.55 3.60
C PHE A 81 -4.42 -9.08 2.74
N LEU A 82 -4.10 -8.40 1.64
CA LEU A 82 -2.98 -8.75 0.77
C LEU A 82 -1.64 -8.75 1.53
N MET A 83 -1.40 -7.75 2.37
CA MET A 83 -0.18 -7.68 3.18
C MET A 83 -0.07 -8.85 4.16
N VAL A 84 -1.16 -9.17 4.86
CA VAL A 84 -1.19 -10.30 5.81
C VAL A 84 -0.98 -11.62 5.08
N ASP A 85 -1.62 -11.80 3.93
CA ASP A 85 -1.48 -13.00 3.12
C ASP A 85 -0.03 -13.21 2.67
N VAL A 86 0.62 -12.17 2.13
CA VAL A 86 2.02 -12.21 1.74
C VAL A 86 2.93 -12.55 2.93
N LEU A 87 2.74 -11.90 4.08
CA LEU A 87 3.56 -12.14 5.26
C LEU A 87 3.41 -13.57 5.78
N ARG A 88 2.20 -14.14 5.74
CA ARG A 88 1.96 -15.53 6.11
C ARG A 88 2.71 -16.52 5.21
N HIS A 89 2.79 -16.24 3.91
CA HIS A 89 3.49 -17.09 2.94
C HIS A 89 5.03 -16.96 3.01
N LEU A 90 5.56 -15.97 3.72
CA LEU A 90 7.00 -15.86 3.95
C LEU A 90 7.53 -16.82 5.01
N ASP A 91 6.63 -17.50 5.74
CA ASP A 91 6.96 -18.48 6.77
C ASP A 91 8.03 -17.97 7.74
N LEU A 92 7.76 -16.77 8.29
CA LEU A 92 8.70 -16.06 9.15
C LEU A 92 8.79 -16.73 10.51
N GLU A 93 10.00 -17.05 10.92
CA GLU A 93 10.31 -17.55 12.24
C GLU A 93 11.16 -16.54 13.03
N TRP A 94 11.10 -16.62 14.35
CA TRP A 94 12.00 -15.86 15.20
C TRP A 94 13.44 -16.36 15.01
N PRO A 95 14.44 -15.46 14.89
CA PRO A 95 15.82 -15.91 14.82
C PRO A 95 16.19 -16.67 16.07
N ALA A 96 16.98 -17.74 15.93
CA ALA A 96 17.53 -18.44 17.04
C ALA A 96 18.42 -17.49 17.88
N PRO A 97 18.35 -17.54 19.22
CA PRO A 97 19.24 -16.75 20.04
C PRO A 97 20.70 -17.20 19.86
N ASP A 98 21.63 -16.28 19.98
CA ASP A 98 23.07 -16.52 19.96
C ASP A 98 23.64 -16.83 21.36
N PHE A 99 22.78 -17.02 22.35
CA PHE A 99 23.07 -17.34 23.72
C PHE A 99 22.16 -18.49 24.21
N ASP A 100 22.54 -19.13 25.30
CA ASP A 100 21.69 -20.12 25.97
C ASP A 100 20.70 -19.38 26.90
N PRO A 101 19.39 -19.39 26.58
CA PRO A 101 18.40 -18.66 27.36
C PRO A 101 18.27 -19.16 28.81
N GLU A 102 18.45 -20.47 29.05
CA GLU A 102 18.33 -21.05 30.38
C GLU A 102 19.55 -20.68 31.26
N ALA A 103 20.74 -20.73 30.68
CA ALA A 103 21.96 -20.30 31.37
C ALA A 103 21.94 -18.81 31.72
N GLU A 104 21.49 -17.97 30.81
CA GLU A 104 21.37 -16.51 31.06
C GLU A 104 20.27 -16.19 32.06
N ARG A 105 19.18 -16.94 32.06
CA ARG A 105 18.12 -16.80 33.05
C ARG A 105 18.66 -17.09 34.46
N GLN A 106 19.35 -18.23 34.65
CA GLN A 106 19.97 -18.60 35.92
C GLN A 106 20.97 -17.55 36.39
N ARG A 107 21.79 -17.03 35.45
CA ARG A 107 22.76 -15.99 35.75
C ARG A 107 22.12 -14.69 36.25
N ILE A 108 20.94 -14.35 35.69
CA ILE A 108 20.16 -13.17 36.13
C ILE A 108 19.59 -13.41 37.52
N GLU A 109 19.06 -14.61 37.81
CA GLU A 109 18.51 -14.95 39.09
C GLU A 109 19.59 -14.97 40.20
N ASP A 110 20.82 -15.34 39.85
CA ASP A 110 21.97 -15.39 40.78
C ASP A 110 22.65 -14.01 40.96
N ALA A 111 22.27 -12.99 40.21
CA ALA A 111 22.91 -11.67 40.22
C ALA A 111 22.38 -10.73 41.33
N ASP A 112 21.32 -11.11 42.06
CA ASP A 112 20.78 -10.40 43.24
C ASP A 112 21.42 -10.92 44.52
#